data_a046ad6291d7a6f775d313bafa421d0d
#
_entry.id   a046ad6291d7a6f775d313bafa421d0d
#
_cell.length_a   1.000
_cell.length_b   1.000
_cell.length_c   1.000
_cell.angle_alpha   90.00
_cell.angle_beta   90.00
_cell.angle_gamma   90.00
#
_symmetry.space_group_name_H-M   'P 1'
#
loop_
_entity.id
_entity.type
_entity.pdbx_description
1 polymer ?
#
loop_
_entity_poly.entity_id
_entity_poly.type
_entity_poly.pdbx_seq_one_letter_code
_entity_poly.pdbx_strand_id
1 'polypeptide(L)'
;MPYDTQLVAPDLLALAEQTATTLGPEWAVTGLLGTAIVTHPFGLRCSLQTRDGLLSVSAFVSQDSEPRQPAKPFTATTPLQSANGVKVAELIHSQVLPYFGRRDARAALRLLSLPLRDAQLPAVAQGTAARSELVLEGGDSANPTLSIHIRSPRPGAVSVNVRMNRLTAERAIQCGRAALTRPPSHLEGEADPFPPDVRAVLDALPEINGAPPRAGFTNLYPTHGPLEILHDANAAEPSAPFALRTSDTSIAATYAVLRAYTTA
;
A
#
# COMPACT_ATOMS: atom_id res chain seq x y z
N MET A 1 4.91 45.24 -9.59
CA MET A 1 3.57 44.71 -9.42
C MET A 1 3.54 43.98 -8.11
N PRO A 2 2.67 44.36 -7.15
CA PRO A 2 2.56 43.59 -5.90
C PRO A 2 1.94 42.24 -6.25
N TYR A 3 2.62 41.18 -5.92
CA TYR A 3 2.06 39.83 -5.96
C TYR A 3 0.95 39.79 -4.90
N ASP A 4 -0.30 39.74 -5.37
CA ASP A 4 -1.44 39.44 -4.54
C ASP A 4 -1.22 38.08 -3.88
N THR A 5 -0.81 38.10 -2.62
CA THR A 5 -0.72 36.91 -1.77
C THR A 5 -2.15 36.45 -1.52
N GLN A 6 -2.76 35.72 -2.44
CA GLN A 6 -4.00 35.00 -2.16
C GLN A 6 -3.71 34.03 -1.01
N LEU A 7 -4.15 34.39 0.18
CA LEU A 7 -4.15 33.51 1.34
C LEU A 7 -4.97 32.27 0.99
N VAL A 8 -4.48 31.12 1.42
CA VAL A 8 -5.22 29.84 1.29
C VAL A 8 -6.56 30.01 1.98
N ALA A 9 -7.65 29.61 1.35
CA ALA A 9 -8.96 29.65 1.98
C ALA A 9 -8.90 28.85 3.31
N PRO A 10 -9.40 29.39 4.44
CA PRO A 10 -9.34 28.71 5.73
C PRO A 10 -9.90 27.28 5.70
N ASP A 11 -10.97 27.07 4.94
CA ASP A 11 -11.59 25.74 4.77
C ASP A 11 -10.68 24.74 4.07
N LEU A 12 -9.87 25.17 3.10
CA LEU A 12 -8.93 24.31 2.40
C LEU A 12 -7.75 23.92 3.30
N LEU A 13 -7.29 24.84 4.15
CA LEU A 13 -6.24 24.56 5.11
C LEU A 13 -6.74 23.58 6.18
N ALA A 14 -7.93 23.79 6.73
CA ALA A 14 -8.56 22.89 7.69
C ALA A 14 -8.75 21.47 7.10
N LEU A 15 -9.18 21.39 5.83
CA LEU A 15 -9.29 20.11 5.12
C LEU A 15 -7.94 19.42 4.97
N ALA A 16 -6.88 20.17 4.66
CA ALA A 16 -5.52 19.63 4.54
C ALA A 16 -5.00 19.11 5.90
N GLU A 17 -5.27 19.82 6.99
CA GLU A 17 -4.91 19.41 8.36
C GLU A 17 -5.63 18.12 8.77
N GLN A 18 -6.94 18.02 8.50
CA GLN A 18 -7.69 16.77 8.71
C GLN A 18 -7.13 15.61 7.86
N THR A 19 -6.78 15.92 6.63
CA THR A 19 -6.17 14.94 5.71
C THR A 19 -4.83 14.46 6.25
N ALA A 20 -3.95 15.36 6.66
CA ALA A 20 -2.64 15.03 7.23
C ALA A 20 -2.77 14.19 8.50
N THR A 21 -3.68 14.55 9.41
CA THR A 21 -3.98 13.78 10.61
C THR A 21 -4.42 12.34 10.27
N THR A 22 -5.26 12.19 9.24
CA THR A 22 -5.74 10.87 8.80
C THR A 22 -4.64 10.05 8.09
N LEU A 23 -3.73 10.71 7.38
CA LEU A 23 -2.60 10.07 6.71
C LEU A 23 -1.56 9.53 7.69
N GLY A 24 -1.41 10.16 8.86
CA GLY A 24 -0.50 9.73 9.91
C GLY A 24 0.34 10.86 10.51
N PRO A 25 1.04 10.59 11.62
CA PRO A 25 1.71 11.62 12.43
C PRO A 25 2.92 12.28 11.75
N GLU A 26 3.49 11.66 10.72
CA GLU A 26 4.64 12.21 9.98
C GLU A 26 4.22 13.21 8.88
N TRP A 27 2.93 13.35 8.61
CA TRP A 27 2.43 14.27 7.61
C TRP A 27 2.23 15.67 8.17
N ALA A 28 2.74 16.68 7.47
CA ALA A 28 2.65 18.08 7.83
C ALA A 28 1.94 18.89 6.75
N VAL A 29 1.33 20.02 7.15
CA VAL A 29 0.62 20.91 6.23
C VAL A 29 1.34 22.25 6.13
N THR A 30 1.38 22.77 4.91
CA THR A 30 1.87 24.14 4.62
C THR A 30 0.92 24.80 3.65
N GLY A 31 0.53 26.04 3.94
CA GLY A 31 -0.25 26.87 3.01
C GLY A 31 0.66 27.68 2.09
N LEU A 32 0.37 27.71 0.79
CA LEU A 32 1.09 28.50 -0.19
C LEU A 32 0.18 28.96 -1.32
N LEU A 33 0.00 30.31 -1.45
CA LEU A 33 -0.63 30.95 -2.62
C LEU A 33 -1.92 30.25 -3.14
N GLY A 34 -2.94 30.13 -2.30
CA GLY A 34 -4.22 29.51 -2.68
C GLY A 34 -4.19 27.97 -2.76
N THR A 35 -3.10 27.35 -2.30
CA THR A 35 -2.88 25.90 -2.31
C THR A 35 -2.51 25.44 -0.91
N ALA A 36 -3.12 24.36 -0.43
CA ALA A 36 -2.63 23.65 0.75
C ALA A 36 -1.73 22.49 0.31
N ILE A 37 -0.58 22.35 0.95
CA ILE A 37 0.39 21.31 0.64
C ILE A 37 0.51 20.37 1.82
N VAL A 38 0.25 19.09 1.61
CA VAL A 38 0.44 18.02 2.57
C VAL A 38 1.76 17.33 2.23
N THR A 39 2.69 17.32 3.17
CA THR A 39 4.08 16.90 2.96
C THR A 39 4.46 15.79 3.93
N HIS A 40 5.17 14.78 3.42
CA HIS A 40 5.82 13.75 4.22
C HIS A 40 7.35 13.96 4.22
N PRO A 41 8.08 13.66 5.30
CA PRO A 41 9.53 13.84 5.40
C PRO A 41 10.35 13.16 4.28
N PHE A 42 9.82 12.12 3.65
CA PHE A 42 10.44 11.47 2.49
C PHE A 42 10.40 12.27 1.18
N GLY A 43 9.99 13.55 1.23
CA GLY A 43 9.90 14.39 0.06
C GLY A 43 8.65 14.17 -0.79
N LEU A 44 7.69 13.40 -0.30
CA LEU A 44 6.36 13.30 -0.92
C LEU A 44 5.57 14.57 -0.61
N ARG A 45 5.03 15.20 -1.65
CA ARG A 45 4.21 16.41 -1.51
C ARG A 45 2.94 16.26 -2.32
N CYS A 46 1.80 16.50 -1.68
CA CYS A 46 0.50 16.53 -2.34
C CYS A 46 -0.06 17.95 -2.21
N SER A 47 -0.33 18.62 -3.32
CA SER A 47 -1.02 19.90 -3.30
C SER A 47 -2.52 19.70 -3.44
N LEU A 48 -3.28 20.40 -2.60
CA LEU A 48 -4.72 20.47 -2.63
C LEU A 48 -5.11 21.83 -3.19
N GLN A 49 -5.96 21.84 -4.22
CA GLN A 49 -6.49 23.06 -4.85
C GLN A 49 -7.96 22.89 -5.14
N THR A 50 -8.72 23.95 -5.00
CA THR A 50 -10.14 23.95 -5.37
C THR A 50 -10.32 24.73 -6.66
N ARG A 51 -11.07 24.14 -7.60
CA ARG A 51 -11.43 24.78 -8.86
C ARG A 51 -12.76 24.22 -9.36
N ASP A 52 -13.66 25.11 -9.75
CA ASP A 52 -14.93 24.76 -10.42
C ASP A 52 -15.76 23.71 -9.63
N GLY A 53 -15.79 23.81 -8.30
CA GLY A 53 -16.51 22.87 -7.43
C GLY A 53 -15.82 21.53 -7.22
N LEU A 54 -14.60 21.36 -7.73
CA LEU A 54 -13.78 20.16 -7.55
C LEU A 54 -12.59 20.46 -6.62
N LEU A 55 -12.24 19.48 -5.82
CA LEU A 55 -10.96 19.41 -5.13
C LEU A 55 -10.00 18.61 -6.01
N SER A 56 -8.88 19.22 -6.38
CA SER A 56 -7.79 18.57 -7.11
C SER A 56 -6.65 18.27 -6.15
N VAL A 57 -6.17 17.03 -6.16
CA VAL A 57 -5.02 16.57 -5.39
C VAL A 57 -3.93 16.19 -6.39
N SER A 58 -2.85 16.97 -6.41
CA SER A 58 -1.72 16.76 -7.32
C SER A 58 -0.48 16.35 -6.55
N ALA A 59 0.23 15.39 -7.10
CA ALA A 59 1.42 14.83 -6.51
C ALA A 59 2.69 15.48 -7.07
N PHE A 60 3.61 15.86 -6.16
CA PHE A 60 4.93 16.37 -6.51
C PHE A 60 6.00 15.58 -5.77
N VAL A 61 7.08 15.26 -6.49
CA VAL A 61 8.33 14.81 -5.85
C VAL A 61 9.24 16.03 -5.82
N SER A 62 9.75 16.41 -4.66
CA SER A 62 10.83 17.38 -4.61
C SER A 62 12.03 16.78 -5.35
N GLN A 63 12.48 17.46 -6.37
CA GLN A 63 13.65 17.07 -7.14
C GLN A 63 14.90 17.33 -6.27
N ASP A 64 15.33 16.32 -5.53
CA ASP A 64 16.74 16.30 -5.13
C ASP A 64 17.55 15.87 -6.36
N SER A 65 18.19 16.87 -6.96
CA SER A 65 19.45 16.81 -7.71
C SER A 65 19.56 16.06 -9.04
N GLU A 66 18.54 15.97 -9.90
CA GLU A 66 18.83 15.76 -11.33
C GLU A 66 17.85 16.51 -12.25
N PRO A 67 18.36 17.29 -13.26
CA PRO A 67 17.53 18.02 -14.20
C PRO A 67 17.00 17.06 -15.30
N ARG A 68 16.09 16.17 -14.96
CA ARG A 68 15.31 15.42 -15.94
C ARG A 68 13.90 15.98 -15.99
N GLN A 69 13.33 16.07 -17.20
CA GLN A 69 12.03 16.65 -17.50
C GLN A 69 11.01 16.36 -16.38
N PRO A 70 10.29 17.40 -15.89
CA PRO A 70 9.27 17.20 -14.88
C PRO A 70 8.25 16.21 -15.42
N ALA A 71 8.17 15.03 -14.81
CA ALA A 71 7.07 14.12 -15.06
C ALA A 71 5.77 14.91 -14.84
N LYS A 72 4.82 14.84 -15.78
CA LYS A 72 3.52 15.50 -15.62
C LYS A 72 2.98 15.15 -14.25
N PRO A 73 2.58 16.13 -13.41
CA PRO A 73 2.04 15.85 -12.11
C PRO A 73 0.82 14.96 -12.26
N PHE A 74 0.73 13.90 -11.50
CA PHE A 74 -0.49 13.12 -11.43
C PHE A 74 -1.52 13.93 -10.63
N THR A 75 -2.72 14.05 -11.14
CA THR A 75 -3.81 14.77 -10.48
C THR A 75 -5.01 13.85 -10.37
N ALA A 76 -5.49 13.67 -9.14
CA ALA A 76 -6.77 13.05 -8.84
C ALA A 76 -7.77 14.14 -8.42
N THR A 77 -9.03 13.95 -8.74
CA THR A 77 -10.09 14.93 -8.41
C THR A 77 -11.25 14.27 -7.67
N THR A 78 -11.90 15.04 -6.79
CA THR A 78 -13.13 14.64 -6.10
C THR A 78 -14.07 15.86 -6.01
N PRO A 79 -15.40 15.68 -6.00
CA PRO A 79 -16.32 16.80 -5.77
C PRO A 79 -16.05 17.45 -4.40
N LEU A 80 -15.93 18.79 -4.38
CA LEU A 80 -15.63 19.54 -3.15
C LEU A 80 -16.69 19.31 -2.08
N GLN A 81 -17.97 19.21 -2.45
CA GLN A 81 -19.07 18.97 -1.54
C GLN A 81 -18.99 17.66 -0.75
N SER A 82 -18.31 16.66 -1.30
CA SER A 82 -18.12 15.37 -0.65
C SER A 82 -16.73 15.21 -0.05
N ALA A 83 -15.86 16.20 -0.20
CA ALA A 83 -14.49 16.15 0.29
C ALA A 83 -14.47 16.31 1.82
N ASN A 84 -13.79 15.41 2.49
CA ASN A 84 -13.42 15.50 3.90
C ASN A 84 -12.04 14.85 4.08
N GLY A 85 -11.42 15.03 5.24
CA GLY A 85 -10.06 14.56 5.49
C GLY A 85 -9.87 13.08 5.21
N VAL A 86 -10.84 12.24 5.59
CA VAL A 86 -10.78 10.78 5.37
C VAL A 86 -10.81 10.42 3.89
N LYS A 87 -11.78 10.97 3.14
CA LYS A 87 -11.89 10.71 1.69
C LYS A 87 -10.68 11.21 0.90
N VAL A 88 -10.14 12.38 1.28
CA VAL A 88 -8.95 12.93 0.63
C VAL A 88 -7.72 12.09 0.96
N ALA A 89 -7.56 11.64 2.20
CA ALA A 89 -6.49 10.73 2.58
C ALA A 89 -6.59 9.39 1.82
N GLU A 90 -7.79 8.86 1.65
CA GLU A 90 -8.01 7.64 0.89
C GLU A 90 -7.71 7.83 -0.61
N LEU A 91 -8.07 8.97 -1.19
CA LEU A 91 -7.71 9.34 -2.55
C LEU A 91 -6.19 9.42 -2.73
N ILE A 92 -5.49 10.01 -1.76
CA ILE A 92 -4.03 10.06 -1.73
C ILE A 92 -3.45 8.65 -1.67
N HIS A 93 -3.90 7.80 -0.77
CA HIS A 93 -3.41 6.43 -0.62
C HIS A 93 -3.68 5.54 -1.84
N SER A 94 -4.88 5.62 -2.40
CA SER A 94 -5.31 4.71 -3.46
C SER A 94 -4.84 5.10 -4.86
N GLN A 95 -4.71 6.39 -5.13
CA GLN A 95 -4.42 6.88 -6.47
C GLN A 95 -3.13 7.69 -6.57
N VAL A 96 -2.89 8.60 -5.63
CA VAL A 96 -1.79 9.56 -5.74
C VAL A 96 -0.46 8.91 -5.36
N LEU A 97 -0.37 8.29 -4.19
CA LEU A 97 0.86 7.66 -3.73
C LEU A 97 1.34 6.51 -4.64
N PRO A 98 0.47 5.59 -5.12
CA PRO A 98 0.92 4.54 -6.03
C PRO A 98 1.54 5.05 -7.32
N TYR A 99 1.14 6.23 -7.78
CA TYR A 99 1.73 6.85 -8.96
C TYR A 99 3.21 7.18 -8.77
N PHE A 100 3.61 7.66 -7.59
CA PHE A 100 5.03 7.96 -7.29
C PHE A 100 5.92 6.73 -7.38
N GLY A 101 5.46 5.61 -6.87
CA GLY A 101 6.23 4.39 -6.87
C GLY A 101 6.53 3.83 -8.26
N ARG A 102 5.75 4.23 -9.29
CA ARG A 102 5.93 3.71 -10.66
C ARG A 102 7.18 4.23 -11.38
N ARG A 103 7.87 5.21 -10.82
CA ARG A 103 9.02 5.82 -11.47
C ARG A 103 10.19 4.84 -11.62
N ASP A 104 10.58 4.22 -10.53
CA ASP A 104 11.69 3.25 -10.44
C ASP A 104 11.61 2.46 -9.12
N ALA A 105 12.47 1.45 -8.96
CA ALA A 105 12.45 0.60 -7.77
C ALA A 105 12.75 1.36 -6.47
N ARG A 106 13.57 2.42 -6.50
CA ARG A 106 13.87 3.24 -5.33
C ARG A 106 12.67 4.11 -4.91
N ALA A 107 11.95 4.67 -5.88
CA ALA A 107 10.73 5.42 -5.61
C ALA A 107 9.64 4.50 -5.03
N ALA A 108 9.49 3.29 -5.58
CA ALA A 108 8.59 2.27 -5.04
C ALA A 108 8.99 1.87 -3.62
N LEU A 109 10.28 1.66 -3.35
CA LEU A 109 10.79 1.33 -2.02
C LEU A 109 10.42 2.39 -0.99
N ARG A 110 10.64 3.68 -1.31
CA ARG A 110 10.28 4.79 -0.42
C ARG A 110 8.79 4.78 -0.10
N LEU A 111 7.95 4.62 -1.12
CA LEU A 111 6.51 4.56 -0.92
C LEU A 111 6.08 3.36 -0.08
N LEU A 112 6.56 2.17 -0.42
CA LEU A 112 6.16 0.93 0.25
C LEU A 112 6.70 0.83 1.70
N SER A 113 7.73 1.62 2.05
CA SER A 113 8.20 1.71 3.43
C SER A 113 7.31 2.60 4.32
N LEU A 114 6.45 3.46 3.77
CA LEU A 114 5.61 4.37 4.56
C LEU A 114 4.73 3.64 5.58
N PRO A 115 3.88 2.64 5.21
CA PRO A 115 3.01 1.98 6.18
C PRO A 115 3.77 1.34 7.34
N LEU A 116 4.97 0.80 7.07
CA LEU A 116 5.80 0.17 8.11
C LEU A 116 6.37 1.23 9.08
N ARG A 117 6.79 2.37 8.56
CA ARG A 117 7.30 3.47 9.38
C ARG A 117 6.21 4.12 10.20
N ASP A 118 5.04 4.39 9.61
CA ASP A 118 3.88 4.94 10.31
C ASP A 118 3.47 4.01 11.48
N ALA A 119 3.63 2.69 11.30
CA ALA A 119 3.43 1.68 12.34
C ALA A 119 4.66 1.48 13.26
N GLN A 120 5.74 2.26 13.09
CA GLN A 120 7.00 2.16 13.85
C GLN A 120 7.66 0.78 13.78
N LEU A 121 7.44 0.04 12.69
CA LEU A 121 8.06 -1.26 12.49
C LEU A 121 9.49 -1.10 11.93
N PRO A 122 10.50 -1.72 12.57
CA PRO A 122 11.88 -1.61 12.14
C PRO A 122 12.08 -2.36 10.81
N ALA A 123 12.31 -1.63 9.73
CA ALA A 123 12.53 -2.21 8.41
C ALA A 123 13.84 -1.70 7.81
N VAL A 124 14.63 -2.63 7.27
CA VAL A 124 15.84 -2.31 6.48
C VAL A 124 15.44 -2.17 5.02
N ALA A 125 15.80 -1.03 4.45
CA ALA A 125 15.54 -0.69 3.07
C ALA A 125 16.86 -0.50 2.33
N GLN A 126 17.08 -1.25 1.26
CA GLN A 126 18.29 -1.15 0.45
C GLN A 126 18.00 -1.30 -1.04
N GLY A 127 18.86 -0.77 -1.88
CA GLY A 127 18.76 -1.00 -3.31
C GLY A 127 19.09 0.18 -4.20
N THR A 128 18.83 -0.01 -5.48
CA THR A 128 19.09 0.90 -6.59
C THR A 128 17.79 1.26 -7.31
N ALA A 129 17.88 2.12 -8.34
CA ALA A 129 16.72 2.41 -9.20
C ALA A 129 16.21 1.20 -9.98
N ALA A 130 17.07 0.20 -10.24
CA ALA A 130 16.69 -1.03 -10.97
C ALA A 130 16.17 -2.14 -10.06
N ARG A 131 16.70 -2.24 -8.84
CA ARG A 131 16.32 -3.27 -7.86
C ARG A 131 16.39 -2.71 -6.45
N SER A 132 15.38 -2.95 -5.68
CA SER A 132 15.31 -2.57 -4.27
C SER A 132 14.66 -3.67 -3.45
N GLU A 133 15.00 -3.69 -2.16
CA GLU A 133 14.51 -4.65 -1.21
C GLU A 133 14.16 -3.96 0.11
N LEU A 134 13.09 -4.41 0.74
CA LEU A 134 12.65 -4.00 2.06
C LEU A 134 12.41 -5.26 2.90
N VAL A 135 13.07 -5.34 4.03
CA VAL A 135 12.98 -6.47 4.95
C VAL A 135 12.64 -5.94 6.34
N LEU A 136 11.67 -6.55 7.01
CA LEU A 136 11.34 -6.23 8.39
C LEU A 136 12.39 -6.86 9.30
N GLU A 137 13.08 -6.03 10.09
CA GLU A 137 14.05 -6.49 11.10
C GLU A 137 13.35 -7.23 12.25
N GLY A 138 14.05 -8.18 12.86
CA GLY A 138 13.56 -8.93 14.02
C GLY A 138 13.09 -10.35 13.71
N GLY A 139 13.18 -10.78 12.45
CA GLY A 139 13.03 -12.18 12.04
C GLY A 139 14.38 -12.91 11.94
N ASP A 140 14.33 -14.25 11.82
CA ASP A 140 15.46 -15.03 11.32
C ASP A 140 15.83 -14.51 9.91
N SER A 141 17.09 -14.15 9.69
CA SER A 141 17.57 -13.62 8.40
C SER A 141 17.30 -14.58 7.23
N ALA A 142 17.21 -15.88 7.51
CA ALA A 142 16.86 -16.90 6.52
C ALA A 142 15.35 -16.95 6.22
N ASN A 143 14.49 -16.47 7.12
CA ASN A 143 13.04 -16.50 6.99
C ASN A 143 12.39 -15.24 7.59
N PRO A 144 12.57 -14.06 7.00
CA PRO A 144 12.05 -12.80 7.52
C PRO A 144 10.53 -12.81 7.60
N THR A 145 9.98 -12.10 8.58
CA THR A 145 8.53 -11.95 8.75
C THR A 145 7.89 -11.26 7.55
N LEU A 146 8.59 -10.28 6.95
CA LEU A 146 8.19 -9.58 5.74
C LEU A 146 9.42 -9.34 4.86
N SER A 147 9.31 -9.66 3.59
CA SER A 147 10.27 -9.22 2.57
C SER A 147 9.56 -8.74 1.32
N ILE A 148 10.07 -7.65 0.74
CA ILE A 148 9.54 -7.04 -0.47
C ILE A 148 10.69 -6.87 -1.44
N HIS A 149 10.57 -7.51 -2.61
CA HIS A 149 11.54 -7.38 -3.69
C HIS A 149 10.93 -6.56 -4.82
N ILE A 150 11.59 -5.48 -5.18
CA ILE A 150 11.13 -4.53 -6.19
C ILE A 150 12.08 -4.58 -7.38
N ARG A 151 11.54 -4.69 -8.58
CA ARG A 151 12.29 -4.68 -9.84
C ARG A 151 11.74 -3.58 -10.75
N SER A 152 12.64 -2.87 -11.41
CA SER A 152 12.31 -1.87 -12.42
C SER A 152 13.22 -2.08 -13.64
N PRO A 153 12.84 -2.98 -14.58
CA PRO A 153 13.64 -3.28 -15.76
C PRO A 153 13.77 -2.08 -16.70
N ARG A 154 12.84 -1.16 -16.64
CA ARG A 154 12.85 0.13 -17.37
C ARG A 154 12.03 1.16 -16.60
N PRO A 155 12.27 2.48 -16.80
CA PRO A 155 11.47 3.53 -16.18
C PRO A 155 9.97 3.33 -16.45
N GLY A 156 9.16 3.45 -15.40
CA GLY A 156 7.72 3.26 -15.46
C GLY A 156 7.23 1.80 -15.42
N ALA A 157 8.11 0.81 -15.51
CA ALA A 157 7.77 -0.60 -15.39
C ALA A 157 8.31 -1.15 -14.06
N VAL A 158 7.52 -1.05 -13.00
CA VAL A 158 7.88 -1.54 -11.67
C VAL A 158 7.01 -2.74 -11.34
N SER A 159 7.63 -3.84 -10.94
CA SER A 159 6.98 -5.02 -10.39
C SER A 159 7.44 -5.27 -8.95
N VAL A 160 6.54 -5.80 -8.15
CA VAL A 160 6.75 -6.03 -6.72
C VAL A 160 6.38 -7.46 -6.37
N ASN A 161 7.30 -8.13 -5.68
CA ASN A 161 7.05 -9.43 -5.06
C ASN A 161 7.07 -9.24 -3.54
N VAL A 162 6.02 -9.71 -2.88
CA VAL A 162 5.89 -9.67 -1.42
C VAL A 162 5.88 -11.07 -0.87
N ARG A 163 6.57 -11.26 0.23
CA ARG A 163 6.48 -12.46 1.05
C ARG A 163 6.29 -12.06 2.50
N MET A 164 5.23 -12.54 3.10
CA MET A 164 4.91 -12.40 4.51
C MET A 164 4.85 -13.79 5.13
N ASN A 165 5.46 -13.98 6.28
CA ASN A 165 5.45 -15.23 7.02
C ASN A 165 4.90 -14.99 8.43
N ARG A 166 4.52 -16.05 9.13
CA ARG A 166 4.01 -16.00 10.51
C ARG A 166 2.80 -15.08 10.65
N LEU A 167 1.83 -15.26 9.75
CA LEU A 167 0.56 -14.54 9.81
C LEU A 167 -0.46 -15.35 10.61
N THR A 168 -1.23 -14.68 11.47
CA THR A 168 -2.47 -15.23 11.99
C THR A 168 -3.51 -15.35 10.87
N ALA A 169 -4.56 -16.16 11.07
CA ALA A 169 -5.65 -16.25 10.10
C ALA A 169 -6.27 -14.87 9.81
N GLU A 170 -6.47 -14.06 10.86
CA GLU A 170 -7.02 -12.71 10.73
C GLU A 170 -6.15 -11.82 9.83
N ARG A 171 -4.83 -11.77 10.06
CA ARG A 171 -3.90 -11.01 9.21
C ARG A 171 -3.83 -11.54 7.79
N ALA A 172 -3.85 -12.86 7.61
CA ALA A 172 -3.88 -13.47 6.27
C ALA A 172 -5.15 -13.05 5.50
N ILE A 173 -6.31 -13.02 6.17
CA ILE A 173 -7.58 -12.55 5.60
C ILE A 173 -7.50 -11.08 5.21
N GLN A 174 -7.02 -10.21 6.10
CA GLN A 174 -6.96 -8.76 5.85
C GLN A 174 -5.99 -8.44 4.70
N CYS A 175 -4.80 -9.02 4.71
CA CYS A 175 -3.83 -8.85 3.62
C CYS A 175 -4.33 -9.46 2.31
N GLY A 176 -4.99 -10.62 2.37
CA GLY A 176 -5.59 -11.27 1.22
C GLY A 176 -6.67 -10.41 0.57
N ARG A 177 -7.60 -9.86 1.36
CA ARG A 177 -8.63 -8.91 0.87
C ARG A 177 -8.02 -7.69 0.19
N ALA A 178 -6.94 -7.14 0.75
CA ALA A 178 -6.26 -6.00 0.17
C ALA A 178 -5.51 -6.34 -1.13
N ALA A 179 -5.09 -7.61 -1.32
CA ALA A 179 -4.44 -8.09 -2.54
C ALA A 179 -5.43 -8.41 -3.65
N LEU A 180 -6.66 -8.81 -3.32
CA LEU A 180 -7.70 -9.18 -4.27
C LEU A 180 -8.38 -7.92 -4.83
N THR A 181 -8.38 -7.79 -6.13
CA THR A 181 -8.90 -6.59 -6.83
C THR A 181 -10.30 -6.77 -7.42
N ARG A 182 -10.94 -7.92 -7.21
CA ARG A 182 -12.27 -8.26 -7.75
C ARG A 182 -13.27 -8.66 -6.66
N PRO A 183 -14.57 -8.37 -6.84
CA PRO A 183 -15.61 -8.85 -5.95
C PRO A 183 -15.76 -10.38 -6.04
N PRO A 184 -16.22 -11.03 -4.95
CA PRO A 184 -16.32 -12.48 -4.85
C PRO A 184 -17.28 -13.10 -5.86
N SER A 185 -16.88 -14.23 -6.42
CA SER A 185 -17.76 -15.16 -7.12
C SER A 185 -18.02 -16.36 -6.20
N HIS A 186 -19.26 -16.56 -5.78
CA HIS A 186 -19.61 -17.70 -4.92
C HIS A 186 -19.45 -19.01 -5.68
N LEU A 187 -18.62 -19.91 -5.14
CA LEU A 187 -18.59 -21.31 -5.51
C LEU A 187 -19.15 -22.11 -4.33
N GLU A 188 -20.30 -22.74 -4.52
CA GLU A 188 -20.82 -23.74 -3.59
C GLU A 188 -19.99 -25.01 -3.73
N GLY A 189 -19.40 -25.50 -2.64
CA GLY A 189 -18.46 -26.62 -2.66
C GLY A 189 -18.80 -27.75 -1.68
N GLU A 190 -18.37 -28.95 -2.05
CA GLU A 190 -18.48 -30.22 -1.35
C GLU A 190 -17.80 -30.28 0.02
N ALA A 191 -18.04 -31.37 0.79
CA ALA A 191 -17.55 -31.62 2.13
C ALA A 191 -16.06 -31.30 2.32
N ASP A 192 -15.76 -30.61 3.39
CA ASP A 192 -14.58 -29.84 3.63
C ASP A 192 -13.44 -30.59 4.36
N PRO A 193 -12.28 -30.82 3.72
CA PRO A 193 -11.14 -31.45 4.34
C PRO A 193 -10.21 -30.49 5.11
N PHE A 194 -10.59 -29.19 5.27
CA PHE A 194 -9.67 -28.18 5.77
C PHE A 194 -9.72 -27.97 7.29
N PRO A 195 -8.58 -27.62 7.94
CA PRO A 195 -8.57 -27.18 9.33
C PRO A 195 -9.45 -25.93 9.56
N PRO A 196 -9.96 -25.70 10.80
CA PRO A 196 -10.88 -24.59 11.09
C PRO A 196 -10.33 -23.20 10.76
N ASP A 197 -9.03 -22.93 10.94
CA ASP A 197 -8.36 -21.69 10.62
C ASP A 197 -8.22 -21.48 9.09
N VAL A 198 -7.91 -22.56 8.35
CA VAL A 198 -7.93 -22.54 6.88
C VAL A 198 -9.35 -22.28 6.37
N ARG A 199 -10.34 -22.90 7.00
CA ARG A 199 -11.74 -22.67 6.67
C ARG A 199 -12.14 -21.22 6.88
N ALA A 200 -11.72 -20.61 7.99
CA ALA A 200 -12.00 -19.20 8.24
C ALA A 200 -11.41 -18.28 7.15
N VAL A 201 -10.22 -18.61 6.60
CA VAL A 201 -9.64 -17.88 5.48
C VAL A 201 -10.44 -18.06 4.20
N LEU A 202 -10.85 -19.29 3.87
CA LEU A 202 -11.65 -19.59 2.67
C LEU A 202 -13.03 -18.91 2.73
N ASP A 203 -13.71 -18.96 3.87
CA ASP A 203 -15.01 -18.32 4.06
C ASP A 203 -14.93 -16.78 3.98
N ALA A 204 -13.82 -16.22 4.43
CA ALA A 204 -13.57 -14.78 4.40
C ALA A 204 -13.08 -14.25 3.04
N LEU A 205 -12.52 -15.11 2.20
CA LEU A 205 -11.95 -14.83 0.88
C LEU A 205 -12.54 -15.77 -0.18
N PRO A 206 -13.81 -15.59 -0.57
CA PRO A 206 -14.53 -16.53 -1.45
C PRO A 206 -13.92 -16.65 -2.86
N GLU A 207 -13.01 -15.76 -3.25
CA GLU A 207 -12.27 -15.87 -4.52
C GLU A 207 -11.10 -16.87 -4.44
N ILE A 208 -10.77 -17.37 -3.24
CA ILE A 208 -9.66 -18.27 -3.00
C ILE A 208 -10.16 -19.71 -2.96
N ASN A 209 -9.44 -20.58 -3.64
CA ASN A 209 -9.63 -22.02 -3.64
C ASN A 209 -8.56 -22.68 -2.78
N GLY A 210 -8.91 -23.74 -2.05
CA GLY A 210 -7.97 -24.55 -1.30
C GLY A 210 -7.58 -25.82 -2.08
N ALA A 211 -6.27 -26.09 -2.18
CA ALA A 211 -5.82 -27.42 -2.57
C ALA A 211 -5.83 -28.37 -1.37
N PRO A 212 -6.14 -29.66 -1.54
CA PRO A 212 -6.06 -30.64 -0.45
C PRO A 212 -4.70 -30.62 0.24
N PRO A 213 -4.67 -30.77 1.59
CA PRO A 213 -3.42 -30.75 2.36
C PRO A 213 -2.41 -31.81 1.85
N ARG A 214 -1.15 -31.40 1.67
CA ARG A 214 -0.05 -32.30 1.34
C ARG A 214 1.13 -32.07 2.28
N ALA A 215 1.61 -33.11 2.92
CA ALA A 215 2.77 -33.05 3.83
C ALA A 215 2.67 -31.94 4.89
N GLY A 216 1.47 -31.65 5.42
CA GLY A 216 1.23 -30.59 6.40
C GLY A 216 1.04 -29.20 5.84
N PHE A 217 1.08 -29.03 4.51
CA PHE A 217 0.85 -27.73 3.87
C PHE A 217 -0.47 -27.70 3.10
N THR A 218 -1.18 -26.59 3.20
CA THR A 218 -2.36 -26.29 2.40
C THR A 218 -2.11 -25.02 1.60
N ASN A 219 -2.19 -25.12 0.28
CA ASN A 219 -2.07 -23.99 -0.63
C ASN A 219 -3.45 -23.40 -0.91
N LEU A 220 -3.60 -22.11 -0.69
CA LEU A 220 -4.78 -21.32 -0.98
C LEU A 220 -4.41 -20.31 -2.07
N TYR A 221 -5.14 -20.34 -3.18
CA TYR A 221 -4.85 -19.49 -4.34
C TYR A 221 -6.14 -18.98 -4.99
N PRO A 222 -6.15 -17.77 -5.52
CA PRO A 222 -7.30 -17.26 -6.25
C PRO A 222 -7.43 -17.97 -7.60
N THR A 223 -8.64 -18.02 -8.13
CA THR A 223 -8.90 -18.48 -9.49
C THR A 223 -8.08 -17.68 -10.52
N HIS A 224 -7.85 -16.40 -10.22
CA HIS A 224 -7.04 -15.52 -11.07
C HIS A 224 -6.26 -14.53 -10.20
N GLY A 225 -4.98 -14.37 -10.49
CA GLY A 225 -4.14 -13.36 -9.86
C GLY A 225 -2.86 -13.91 -9.23
N PRO A 226 -2.00 -13.01 -8.77
CA PRO A 226 -0.66 -13.35 -8.29
C PRO A 226 -0.59 -13.65 -6.79
N LEU A 227 -1.71 -13.85 -6.11
CA LEU A 227 -1.76 -14.12 -4.67
C LEU A 227 -1.68 -15.62 -4.39
N GLU A 228 -0.88 -15.99 -3.41
CA GLU A 228 -0.82 -17.32 -2.81
C GLU A 228 -0.84 -17.18 -1.30
N ILE A 229 -1.70 -17.93 -0.62
CA ILE A 229 -1.69 -18.06 0.84
C ILE A 229 -1.34 -19.51 1.17
N LEU A 230 -0.32 -19.71 1.98
CA LEU A 230 0.17 -21.00 2.41
C LEU A 230 -0.16 -21.18 3.89
N HIS A 231 -0.81 -22.28 4.25
CA HIS A 231 -0.97 -22.72 5.64
C HIS A 231 0.01 -23.87 5.93
N ASP A 232 0.74 -23.77 7.02
CA ASP A 232 1.67 -24.78 7.51
C ASP A 232 1.17 -25.33 8.84
N ALA A 233 0.60 -26.55 8.83
CA ALA A 233 0.11 -27.23 10.02
C ALA A 233 1.23 -27.61 11.02
N ASN A 234 2.50 -27.57 10.59
CA ASN A 234 3.67 -27.84 11.39
C ASN A 234 4.46 -26.56 11.73
N ALA A 235 3.84 -25.39 11.60
CA ALA A 235 4.50 -24.12 11.89
C ALA A 235 5.09 -24.11 13.31
N ALA A 236 6.29 -23.56 13.43
CA ALA A 236 6.95 -23.40 14.74
C ALA A 236 6.15 -22.51 15.71
N GLU A 237 5.30 -21.65 15.15
CA GLU A 237 4.36 -20.79 15.87
C GLU A 237 2.92 -21.15 15.45
N PRO A 238 2.22 -22.05 16.18
CA PRO A 238 0.88 -22.53 15.79
C PRO A 238 -0.20 -21.44 15.75
N SER A 239 -0.01 -20.31 16.44
CA SER A 239 -0.91 -19.15 16.39
C SER A 239 -0.80 -18.33 15.11
N ALA A 240 0.27 -18.54 14.35
CA ALA A 240 0.57 -17.79 13.13
C ALA A 240 1.05 -18.70 11.98
N PRO A 241 0.23 -19.69 11.55
CA PRO A 241 0.64 -20.73 10.62
C PRO A 241 0.60 -20.27 9.14
N PHE A 242 0.21 -19.03 8.85
CA PHE A 242 0.04 -18.59 7.47
C PHE A 242 1.26 -17.84 6.94
N ALA A 243 1.49 -18.02 5.64
CA ALA A 243 2.35 -17.18 4.84
C ALA A 243 1.57 -16.66 3.62
N LEU A 244 1.83 -15.42 3.22
CA LEU A 244 1.25 -14.81 2.05
C LEU A 244 2.36 -14.43 1.07
N ARG A 245 2.15 -14.75 -0.19
CA ARG A 245 3.05 -14.38 -1.29
C ARG A 245 2.28 -13.71 -2.40
N THR A 246 2.87 -12.68 -2.96
CA THR A 246 2.38 -12.07 -4.20
C THR A 246 3.53 -11.95 -5.19
N SER A 247 3.25 -12.15 -6.47
CA SER A 247 4.24 -12.07 -7.54
C SER A 247 3.78 -11.07 -8.60
N ASP A 248 4.71 -10.22 -9.06
CA ASP A 248 4.46 -9.23 -10.13
C ASP A 248 3.23 -8.34 -9.89
N THR A 249 2.99 -8.00 -8.61
CA THR A 249 1.87 -7.14 -8.21
C THR A 249 2.13 -5.67 -8.55
N SER A 250 1.04 -4.93 -8.69
CA SER A 250 1.11 -3.48 -8.81
C SER A 250 1.52 -2.82 -7.48
N ILE A 251 2.12 -1.65 -7.57
CA ILE A 251 2.48 -0.86 -6.38
C ILE A 251 1.24 -0.52 -5.55
N ALA A 252 0.11 -0.23 -6.20
CA ALA A 252 -1.15 0.08 -5.50
C ALA A 252 -1.65 -1.11 -4.67
N ALA A 253 -1.67 -2.31 -5.25
CA ALA A 253 -2.07 -3.52 -4.54
C ALA A 253 -1.10 -3.84 -3.40
N THR A 254 0.21 -3.75 -3.64
CA THR A 254 1.21 -3.97 -2.60
C THR A 254 1.09 -2.97 -1.46
N TYR A 255 0.88 -1.69 -1.77
CA TYR A 255 0.70 -0.64 -0.77
C TYR A 255 -0.54 -0.90 0.09
N ALA A 256 -1.66 -1.32 -0.53
CA ALA A 256 -2.87 -1.70 0.18
C ALA A 256 -2.65 -2.91 1.12
N VAL A 257 -1.92 -3.93 0.66
CA VAL A 257 -1.54 -5.09 1.48
C VAL A 257 -0.70 -4.68 2.69
N LEU A 258 0.28 -3.81 2.50
CA LEU A 258 1.13 -3.33 3.60
C LEU A 258 0.35 -2.51 4.62
N ARG A 259 -0.57 -1.66 4.17
CA ARG A 259 -1.48 -0.95 5.07
C ARG A 259 -2.33 -1.93 5.88
N ALA A 260 -2.93 -2.93 5.24
CA ALA A 260 -3.68 -3.96 5.95
C ALA A 260 -2.81 -4.73 6.96
N TYR A 261 -1.57 -5.04 6.61
CA TYR A 261 -0.60 -5.71 7.50
C TYR A 261 -0.27 -4.89 8.75
N THR A 262 -0.18 -3.56 8.62
CA THR A 262 0.21 -2.66 9.72
C THR A 262 -0.95 -2.21 10.61
N THR A 263 -2.20 -2.36 10.15
CA THR A 263 -3.42 -1.97 10.89
C THR A 263 -4.13 -3.14 11.59
N ALA A 264 -3.62 -4.36 11.43
CA ALA A 264 -4.19 -5.60 11.95
C ALA A 264 -3.73 -5.97 13.37
#